data_b190d9bcc830a929ad7015d0b70b5c03
#
_entry.id   b190d9bcc830a929ad7015d0b70b5c03
#
_cell.length_a   1.000
_cell.length_b   1.000
_cell.length_c   1.000
_cell.angle_alpha   90.00
_cell.angle_beta   90.00
_cell.angle_gamma   90.00
#
_symmetry.space_group_name_H-M   'P 1'
#
loop_
_entity.id
_entity.type
_entity.pdbx_description
1 polymer ?
#
loop_
_entity_poly.entity_id
_entity_poly.type
_entity_poly.pdbx_seq_one_letter_code
_entity_poly.pdbx_strand_id
1 'polypeptide(L)'
;MIFSSEDAMNYKMMGKFLSQILIVEAGFMVPALLISLYTGSRAAVYGFGLSIFITAGVGALMYYFCRNSTRRFFAREGMVCVAGSWIAISFFGCLPFVFSREIPNFVDALFEIVSGFTTTGSSILGDVEALSPGIMYWRSFSHWLGGMGVLVFLLALSPNGERGKWYTMHLLRAESPGPNVNKLVPKMRTTARILYVIYMVLTFINFLFLLLGKMPVFDAVCTAFGTAGTGGFGIRNDS
;
A
#
# COMPACT_ATOMS: atom_id res chain seq x y z
N MET A 1 17.14 38.18 -12.51
CA MET A 1 16.77 37.14 -11.51
C MET A 1 17.24 35.80 -12.07
N ILE A 2 18.41 35.36 -11.68
CA ILE A 2 19.02 34.10 -12.16
C ILE A 2 18.44 33.03 -11.25
N PHE A 3 17.49 32.22 -11.74
CA PHE A 3 17.10 31.02 -11.07
C PHE A 3 18.33 30.10 -10.96
N SER A 4 18.85 29.94 -9.75
CA SER A 4 19.97 29.07 -9.52
C SER A 4 19.56 27.64 -9.85
N SER A 5 20.49 26.85 -10.41
CA SER A 5 20.30 25.43 -10.76
C SER A 5 20.01 24.52 -9.53
N GLU A 6 19.86 25.11 -8.35
CA GLU A 6 19.51 24.43 -7.09
C GLU A 6 18.01 24.20 -6.91
N ASP A 7 17.13 24.89 -7.69
CA ASP A 7 15.68 24.79 -7.59
C ASP A 7 15.06 23.68 -8.47
N ALA A 8 15.84 22.96 -9.26
CA ALA A 8 15.34 21.92 -10.14
C ALA A 8 14.96 20.67 -9.34
N MET A 9 13.69 20.26 -9.44
CA MET A 9 13.17 19.01 -8.82
C MET A 9 13.95 17.79 -9.31
N ASN A 10 14.29 16.89 -8.39
CA ASN A 10 15.03 15.66 -8.70
C ASN A 10 14.09 14.53 -9.15
N TYR A 11 13.57 14.63 -10.38
CA TYR A 11 12.64 13.64 -10.96
C TYR A 11 13.20 12.21 -10.98
N LYS A 12 14.52 12.03 -11.14
CA LYS A 12 15.15 10.70 -11.12
C LYS A 12 15.07 10.06 -9.74
N MET A 13 15.24 10.84 -8.68
CA MET A 13 15.12 10.33 -7.32
C MET A 13 13.66 9.97 -6.98
N MET A 14 12.72 10.81 -7.42
CA MET A 14 11.29 10.55 -7.28
C MET A 14 10.88 9.26 -8.02
N GLY A 15 11.31 9.09 -9.28
CA GLY A 15 11.06 7.88 -10.05
C GLY A 15 11.65 6.63 -9.41
N LYS A 16 12.85 6.73 -8.85
CA LYS A 16 13.46 5.61 -8.12
C LYS A 16 12.64 5.22 -6.88
N PHE A 17 12.09 6.20 -6.17
CA PHE A 17 11.25 5.95 -5.01
C PHE A 17 9.93 5.26 -5.40
N LEU A 18 9.23 5.82 -6.40
CA LEU A 18 7.98 5.24 -6.92
C LEU A 18 8.21 3.81 -7.44
N SER A 19 9.34 3.55 -8.12
CA SER A 19 9.68 2.21 -8.59
C SER A 19 9.78 1.18 -7.47
N GLN A 20 10.36 1.56 -6.32
CA GLN A 20 10.45 0.68 -5.16
C GLN A 20 9.08 0.38 -4.56
N ILE A 21 8.18 1.36 -4.54
CA ILE A 21 6.80 1.17 -4.08
C ILE A 21 6.07 0.16 -4.96
N LEU A 22 6.15 0.32 -6.29
CA LEU A 22 5.49 -0.59 -7.23
C LEU A 22 6.01 -2.03 -7.12
N ILE A 23 7.33 -2.22 -6.93
CA ILE A 23 7.90 -3.56 -6.74
C ILE A 23 7.39 -4.20 -5.44
N VAL A 24 7.30 -3.41 -4.37
CA VAL A 24 6.75 -3.88 -3.09
C VAL A 24 5.26 -4.21 -3.21
N GLU A 25 4.49 -3.38 -3.88
CA GLU A 25 3.07 -3.61 -4.15
C GLU A 25 2.85 -4.90 -4.93
N ALA A 26 3.63 -5.13 -5.99
CA ALA A 26 3.59 -6.40 -6.73
C ALA A 26 3.87 -7.61 -5.82
N GLY A 27 4.80 -7.47 -4.87
CA GLY A 27 5.06 -8.49 -3.84
C GLY A 27 3.86 -8.73 -2.92
N PHE A 28 3.13 -7.68 -2.55
CA PHE A 28 1.93 -7.79 -1.72
C PHE A 28 0.71 -8.41 -2.44
N MET A 29 0.69 -8.41 -3.76
CA MET A 29 -0.32 -9.13 -4.54
C MET A 29 -0.10 -10.66 -4.55
N VAL A 30 1.11 -11.13 -4.24
CA VAL A 30 1.45 -12.58 -4.29
C VAL A 30 0.58 -13.43 -3.36
N PRO A 31 0.33 -13.08 -2.08
CA PRO A 31 -0.58 -13.85 -1.24
C PRO A 31 -1.99 -14.00 -1.82
N ALA A 32 -2.54 -12.94 -2.42
CA ALA A 32 -3.84 -12.97 -3.09
C ALA A 32 -3.84 -13.92 -4.30
N LEU A 33 -2.75 -13.94 -5.09
CA LEU A 33 -2.53 -14.90 -6.17
C LEU A 33 -2.52 -16.34 -5.63
N LEU A 34 -1.80 -16.60 -4.53
CA LEU A 34 -1.75 -17.94 -3.92
C LEU A 34 -3.12 -18.40 -3.43
N ILE A 35 -3.89 -17.51 -2.80
CA ILE A 35 -5.27 -17.79 -2.40
C ILE A 35 -6.13 -18.12 -3.63
N SER A 36 -6.01 -17.35 -4.72
CA SER A 36 -6.75 -17.59 -5.95
C SER A 36 -6.40 -18.93 -6.60
N LEU A 37 -5.12 -19.34 -6.53
CA LEU A 37 -4.66 -20.66 -6.99
C LEU A 37 -5.25 -21.79 -6.13
N TYR A 38 -5.25 -21.63 -4.82
CA TYR A 38 -5.79 -22.62 -3.89
C TYR A 38 -7.30 -22.82 -4.06
N THR A 39 -8.03 -21.71 -4.27
CA THR A 39 -9.49 -21.72 -4.47
C THR A 39 -9.92 -22.08 -5.90
N GLY A 40 -8.99 -22.20 -6.82
CA GLY A 40 -9.25 -22.58 -8.22
C GLY A 40 -9.93 -21.48 -9.07
N SER A 41 -9.95 -20.23 -8.63
CA SER A 41 -10.52 -19.12 -9.39
C SER A 41 -9.60 -18.70 -10.53
N ARG A 42 -9.82 -19.28 -11.74
CA ARG A 42 -8.99 -19.00 -12.92
C ARG A 42 -8.96 -17.52 -13.31
N ALA A 43 -10.10 -16.83 -13.19
CA ALA A 43 -10.20 -15.41 -13.52
C ALA A 43 -9.32 -14.56 -12.59
N ALA A 44 -9.39 -14.79 -11.27
CA ALA A 44 -8.55 -14.10 -10.31
C ALA A 44 -7.06 -14.45 -10.46
N VAL A 45 -6.71 -15.71 -10.74
CA VAL A 45 -5.32 -16.12 -11.00
C VAL A 45 -4.76 -15.36 -12.20
N TYR A 46 -5.50 -15.29 -13.30
CA TYR A 46 -5.11 -14.51 -14.47
C TYR A 46 -5.00 -13.01 -14.12
N GLY A 47 -5.98 -12.47 -13.40
CA GLY A 47 -6.02 -11.09 -12.98
C GLY A 47 -4.79 -10.70 -12.15
N PHE A 48 -4.47 -11.46 -11.10
CA PHE A 48 -3.28 -11.20 -10.27
C PHE A 48 -1.98 -11.47 -11.02
N GLY A 49 -1.88 -12.54 -11.79
CA GLY A 49 -0.67 -12.88 -12.55
C GLY A 49 -0.27 -11.76 -13.52
N LEU A 50 -1.24 -11.26 -14.29
CA LEU A 50 -1.03 -10.15 -15.22
C LEU A 50 -0.72 -8.84 -14.50
N SER A 51 -1.44 -8.54 -13.42
CA SER A 51 -1.22 -7.33 -12.62
C SER A 51 0.17 -7.31 -11.99
N ILE A 52 0.61 -8.41 -11.39
CA ILE A 52 1.95 -8.54 -10.80
C ILE A 52 3.01 -8.34 -11.89
N PHE A 53 2.84 -8.97 -13.04
CA PHE A 53 3.79 -8.85 -14.16
C PHE A 53 3.91 -7.39 -14.65
N ILE A 54 2.78 -6.70 -14.83
CA ILE A 54 2.75 -5.31 -15.28
C ILE A 54 3.36 -4.39 -14.21
N THR A 55 2.91 -4.51 -12.96
CA THR A 55 3.35 -3.64 -11.85
C THR A 55 4.84 -3.82 -11.56
N ALA A 56 5.31 -5.06 -11.47
CA ALA A 56 6.73 -5.36 -11.29
C ALA A 56 7.57 -4.95 -12.50
N GLY A 57 7.07 -5.16 -13.71
CA GLY A 57 7.74 -4.77 -14.95
C GLY A 57 7.93 -3.25 -15.06
N VAL A 58 6.87 -2.48 -14.81
CA VAL A 58 6.93 -1.01 -14.78
C VAL A 58 7.86 -0.55 -13.65
N GLY A 59 7.75 -1.12 -12.45
CA GLY A 59 8.62 -0.82 -11.33
C GLY A 59 10.10 -1.09 -11.66
N ALA A 60 10.42 -2.25 -12.22
CA ALA A 60 11.78 -2.61 -12.62
C ALA A 60 12.33 -1.68 -13.71
N LEU A 61 11.52 -1.36 -14.73
CA LEU A 61 11.90 -0.44 -15.80
C LEU A 61 12.19 0.96 -15.27
N MET A 62 11.31 1.50 -14.44
CA MET A 62 11.52 2.80 -13.78
C MET A 62 12.78 2.78 -12.91
N TYR A 63 13.02 1.70 -12.16
CA TYR A 63 14.21 1.55 -11.34
C TYR A 63 15.48 1.60 -12.21
N TYR A 64 15.48 0.88 -13.33
CA TYR A 64 16.61 0.84 -14.25
C TYR A 64 16.98 2.22 -14.79
N PHE A 65 15.99 3.01 -15.23
CA PHE A 65 16.24 4.37 -15.74
C PHE A 65 16.61 5.38 -14.64
N CYS A 66 16.12 5.17 -13.41
CA CYS A 66 16.29 6.10 -12.30
C CYS A 66 17.41 5.68 -11.32
N ARG A 67 18.13 4.57 -11.54
CA ARG A 67 19.14 4.04 -10.59
C ARG A 67 20.28 4.99 -10.30
N ASN A 68 20.69 5.81 -11.27
CA ASN A 68 21.80 6.76 -11.17
C ASN A 68 21.35 8.15 -10.71
N SER A 69 20.36 8.23 -9.83
CA SER A 69 19.87 9.51 -9.31
C SER A 69 20.83 10.11 -8.28
N THR A 70 20.94 11.44 -8.28
CA THR A 70 21.64 12.20 -7.24
C THR A 70 20.87 12.13 -5.93
N ARG A 71 21.59 12.14 -4.79
CA ARG A 71 20.98 11.89 -3.46
C ARG A 71 20.36 13.13 -2.79
N ARG A 72 20.16 14.23 -3.49
CA ARG A 72 19.53 15.42 -2.93
C ARG A 72 18.01 15.22 -2.92
N PHE A 73 17.41 15.32 -1.76
CA PHE A 73 15.97 15.15 -1.55
C PHE A 73 15.49 16.19 -0.53
N PHE A 74 14.61 17.07 -0.95
CA PHE A 74 14.06 18.15 -0.13
C PHE A 74 12.60 17.86 0.23
N ALA A 75 12.03 18.68 1.10
CA ALA A 75 10.64 18.53 1.55
C ALA A 75 9.62 18.57 0.41
N ARG A 76 9.89 19.38 -0.62
CA ARG A 76 9.03 19.52 -1.80
C ARG A 76 8.94 18.21 -2.59
N GLU A 77 10.09 17.58 -2.87
CA GLU A 77 10.12 16.26 -3.53
C GLU A 77 9.46 15.19 -2.67
N GLY A 78 9.58 15.29 -1.34
CA GLY A 78 8.90 14.39 -0.40
C GLY A 78 7.39 14.42 -0.55
N MET A 79 6.78 15.60 -0.53
CA MET A 79 5.33 15.74 -0.69
C MET A 79 4.85 15.21 -2.05
N VAL A 80 5.57 15.52 -3.14
CA VAL A 80 5.22 15.04 -4.47
C VAL A 80 5.38 13.51 -4.57
N CYS A 81 6.42 12.94 -3.94
CA CYS A 81 6.58 11.48 -3.87
C CYS A 81 5.43 10.82 -3.10
N VAL A 82 4.99 11.41 -1.98
CA VAL A 82 3.84 10.89 -1.22
C VAL A 82 2.59 10.88 -2.09
N ALA A 83 2.23 12.02 -2.66
CA ALA A 83 1.05 12.12 -3.53
C ALA A 83 1.14 11.18 -4.74
N GLY A 84 2.30 11.17 -5.42
CA GLY A 84 2.56 10.28 -6.55
C GLY A 84 2.49 8.80 -6.18
N SER A 85 2.90 8.44 -4.95
CA SER A 85 2.80 7.07 -4.45
C SER A 85 1.36 6.61 -4.29
N TRP A 86 0.51 7.43 -3.67
CA TRP A 86 -0.91 7.12 -3.52
C TRP A 86 -1.61 6.94 -4.86
N ILE A 87 -1.31 7.80 -5.85
CA ILE A 87 -1.83 7.68 -7.21
C ILE A 87 -1.33 6.37 -7.86
N ALA A 88 -0.02 6.08 -7.74
CA ALA A 88 0.58 4.90 -8.36
C ALA A 88 0.02 3.60 -7.78
N ILE A 89 0.02 3.43 -6.44
CA ILE A 89 -0.52 2.22 -5.81
C ILE A 89 -2.01 2.03 -6.08
N SER A 90 -2.79 3.11 -6.17
CA SER A 90 -4.21 3.00 -6.52
C SER A 90 -4.41 2.56 -7.97
N PHE A 91 -3.61 3.12 -8.90
CA PHE A 91 -3.69 2.78 -10.31
C PHE A 91 -3.29 1.32 -10.59
N PHE A 92 -2.19 0.86 -10.01
CA PHE A 92 -1.73 -0.51 -10.20
C PHE A 92 -2.49 -1.51 -9.33
N GLY A 93 -2.90 -1.10 -8.14
CA GLY A 93 -3.69 -1.91 -7.20
C GLY A 93 -5.10 -2.24 -7.68
N CYS A 94 -5.71 -1.46 -8.59
CA CYS A 94 -7.01 -1.76 -9.17
C CYS A 94 -6.93 -2.81 -10.31
N LEU A 95 -5.77 -3.05 -10.89
CA LEU A 95 -5.61 -3.93 -12.04
C LEU A 95 -6.11 -5.36 -11.81
N PRO A 96 -5.88 -6.00 -10.63
CA PRO A 96 -6.44 -7.32 -10.37
C PRO A 96 -7.96 -7.38 -10.50
N PHE A 97 -8.68 -6.34 -10.07
CA PHE A 97 -10.15 -6.25 -10.16
C PHE A 97 -10.62 -6.20 -11.62
N VAL A 98 -9.94 -5.39 -12.45
CA VAL A 98 -10.27 -5.21 -13.86
C VAL A 98 -9.95 -6.47 -14.67
N PHE A 99 -8.74 -7.04 -14.49
CA PHE A 99 -8.30 -8.19 -15.26
C PHE A 99 -8.98 -9.51 -14.86
N SER A 100 -9.40 -9.66 -13.62
CA SER A 100 -10.25 -10.77 -13.19
C SER A 100 -11.68 -10.64 -13.71
N ARG A 101 -12.09 -9.44 -14.20
CA ARG A 101 -13.44 -9.08 -14.60
C ARG A 101 -14.49 -9.16 -13.47
N GLU A 102 -14.06 -9.19 -12.24
CA GLU A 102 -14.98 -9.13 -11.10
C GLU A 102 -15.48 -7.71 -10.86
N ILE A 103 -14.64 -6.69 -11.13
CA ILE A 103 -15.03 -5.29 -11.26
C ILE A 103 -14.51 -4.80 -12.63
N PRO A 104 -15.25 -5.04 -13.72
CA PRO A 104 -14.72 -4.82 -15.07
C PRO A 104 -14.57 -3.35 -15.45
N ASN A 105 -15.33 -2.46 -14.83
CA ASN A 105 -15.21 -1.03 -15.06
C ASN A 105 -13.99 -0.49 -14.32
N PHE A 106 -13.08 0.12 -15.07
CA PHE A 106 -11.84 0.68 -14.51
C PHE A 106 -12.09 1.75 -13.43
N VAL A 107 -13.08 2.62 -13.63
CA VAL A 107 -13.39 3.70 -12.66
C VAL A 107 -13.93 3.11 -11.37
N ASP A 108 -14.77 2.09 -11.45
CA ASP A 108 -15.34 1.40 -10.28
C ASP A 108 -14.24 0.63 -9.52
N ALA A 109 -13.35 -0.06 -10.24
CA ALA A 109 -12.20 -0.75 -9.67
C ALA A 109 -11.22 0.22 -9.00
N LEU A 110 -10.99 1.38 -9.62
CA LEU A 110 -10.16 2.44 -9.05
C LEU A 110 -10.81 3.03 -7.79
N PHE A 111 -12.12 3.28 -7.81
CA PHE A 111 -12.87 3.76 -6.64
C PHE A 111 -12.73 2.78 -5.47
N GLU A 112 -12.95 1.49 -5.72
CA GLU A 112 -12.90 0.45 -4.69
C GLU A 112 -11.50 0.36 -4.06
N ILE A 113 -10.44 0.36 -4.86
CA ILE A 113 -9.07 0.27 -4.33
C ILE A 113 -8.61 1.56 -3.66
N VAL A 114 -9.00 2.73 -4.16
CA VAL A 114 -8.73 4.02 -3.50
C VAL A 114 -9.41 4.05 -2.14
N SER A 115 -10.69 3.65 -2.06
CA SER A 115 -11.43 3.52 -0.81
C SER A 115 -10.72 2.53 0.14
N GLY A 116 -10.15 1.45 -0.39
CA GLY A 116 -9.32 0.52 0.35
C GLY A 116 -8.08 1.16 0.94
N PHE A 117 -7.20 1.72 0.14
CA PHE A 117 -5.94 2.30 0.57
C PHE A 117 -6.10 3.57 1.43
N THR A 118 -7.12 4.37 1.20
CA THR A 118 -7.42 5.54 2.05
C THR A 118 -8.18 5.19 3.31
N THR A 119 -8.48 3.90 3.52
CA THR A 119 -9.25 3.39 4.66
C THR A 119 -10.63 4.05 4.81
N THR A 120 -11.23 4.46 3.69
CA THR A 120 -12.53 5.13 3.68
C THR A 120 -13.68 4.14 3.93
N GLY A 121 -13.58 2.91 3.37
CA GLY A 121 -14.57 1.86 3.54
C GLY A 121 -15.85 2.01 2.69
N SER A 122 -15.94 3.02 1.83
CA SER A 122 -17.03 3.13 0.86
C SER A 122 -16.86 2.12 -0.26
N SER A 123 -17.90 1.36 -0.56
CA SER A 123 -17.88 0.33 -1.62
C SER A 123 -18.89 0.65 -2.71
N ILE A 124 -18.54 0.32 -3.95
CA ILE A 124 -19.42 0.37 -5.11
C ILE A 124 -20.15 -0.96 -5.33
N LEU A 125 -19.75 -2.01 -4.61
CA LEU A 125 -20.27 -3.36 -4.78
C LEU A 125 -21.65 -3.50 -4.11
N GLY A 126 -22.61 -3.94 -4.89
CA GLY A 126 -23.94 -4.30 -4.38
C GLY A 126 -23.98 -5.70 -3.78
N ASP A 127 -23.07 -6.59 -4.19
CA ASP A 127 -22.91 -7.95 -3.68
C ASP A 127 -21.42 -8.24 -3.49
N VAL A 128 -20.98 -8.21 -2.23
CA VAL A 128 -19.56 -8.43 -1.87
C VAL A 128 -19.24 -9.93 -1.89
N GLU A 129 -20.21 -10.79 -1.60
CA GLU A 129 -20.02 -12.24 -1.53
C GLU A 129 -19.82 -12.89 -2.90
N ALA A 130 -20.15 -12.18 -3.98
CA ALA A 130 -19.88 -12.63 -5.35
C ALA A 130 -18.38 -12.59 -5.72
N LEU A 131 -17.56 -11.86 -4.95
CA LEU A 131 -16.11 -11.77 -5.21
C LEU A 131 -15.40 -13.09 -4.89
N SER A 132 -14.40 -13.42 -5.73
CA SER A 132 -13.52 -14.56 -5.42
C SER A 132 -12.69 -14.28 -4.16
N PRO A 133 -12.29 -15.34 -3.41
CA PRO A 133 -11.52 -15.17 -2.17
C PRO A 133 -10.20 -14.39 -2.34
N GLY A 134 -9.51 -14.53 -3.47
CA GLY A 134 -8.29 -13.76 -3.72
C GLY A 134 -8.56 -12.26 -3.88
N ILE A 135 -9.61 -11.89 -4.60
CA ILE A 135 -10.04 -10.49 -4.78
C ILE A 135 -10.54 -9.92 -3.44
N MET A 136 -11.33 -10.68 -2.69
CA MET A 136 -11.78 -10.30 -1.35
C MET A 136 -10.60 -10.07 -0.39
N TYR A 137 -9.59 -10.95 -0.42
CA TYR A 137 -8.38 -10.78 0.37
C TYR A 137 -7.64 -9.49 -0.01
N TRP A 138 -7.43 -9.22 -1.30
CA TRP A 138 -6.73 -8.02 -1.77
C TRP A 138 -7.46 -6.74 -1.38
N ARG A 139 -8.78 -6.72 -1.51
CA ARG A 139 -9.65 -5.65 -1.06
C ARG A 139 -9.50 -5.36 0.44
N SER A 140 -9.56 -6.39 1.28
CA SER A 140 -9.39 -6.25 2.73
C SER A 140 -7.96 -5.89 3.12
N PHE A 141 -6.97 -6.46 2.41
CA PHE A 141 -5.55 -6.19 2.66
C PHE A 141 -5.15 -4.76 2.27
N SER A 142 -5.82 -4.14 1.30
CA SER A 142 -5.60 -2.73 0.96
C SER A 142 -5.90 -1.80 2.15
N HIS A 143 -6.92 -2.09 2.96
CA HIS A 143 -7.20 -1.37 4.21
C HIS A 143 -6.03 -1.49 5.20
N TRP A 144 -5.52 -2.69 5.36
CA TRP A 144 -4.41 -2.94 6.26
C TRP A 144 -3.13 -2.21 5.83
N LEU A 145 -2.83 -2.20 4.53
CA LEU A 145 -1.72 -1.43 3.98
C LEU A 145 -1.93 0.09 4.15
N GLY A 146 -3.16 0.55 3.93
CA GLY A 146 -3.53 1.96 4.06
C GLY A 146 -3.43 2.45 5.50
N GLY A 147 -3.88 1.67 6.47
CA GLY A 147 -3.96 2.05 7.89
C GLY A 147 -2.61 2.40 8.54
N MET A 148 -1.52 1.84 8.04
CA MET A 148 -0.16 2.21 8.49
C MET A 148 0.58 3.14 7.54
N GLY A 149 -0.02 3.45 6.38
CA GLY A 149 0.66 4.19 5.32
C GLY A 149 1.80 3.39 4.69
N VAL A 150 1.73 3.19 3.37
CA VAL A 150 2.73 2.44 2.59
C VAL A 150 4.14 3.03 2.77
N LEU A 151 4.22 4.34 3.00
CA LEU A 151 5.49 5.06 3.16
C LEU A 151 6.14 4.80 4.51
N VAL A 152 5.36 4.64 5.59
CA VAL A 152 5.89 4.25 6.92
C VAL A 152 6.47 2.83 6.85
N PHE A 153 5.82 1.93 6.11
CA PHE A 153 6.34 0.58 5.85
C PHE A 153 7.70 0.62 5.13
N LEU A 154 7.80 1.36 4.02
CA LEU A 154 9.06 1.51 3.30
C LEU A 154 10.14 2.15 4.16
N LEU A 155 9.77 3.08 5.02
CA LEU A 155 10.67 3.71 5.97
C LEU A 155 11.20 2.70 6.99
N ALA A 156 10.35 1.82 7.51
CA ALA A 156 10.75 0.78 8.45
C ALA A 156 11.73 -0.23 7.84
N LEU A 157 11.56 -0.56 6.55
CA LEU A 157 12.41 -1.49 5.80
C LEU A 157 13.70 -0.89 5.26
N SER A 158 13.78 0.44 5.11
CA SER A 158 14.95 1.10 4.50
C SER A 158 16.26 0.79 5.26
N PRO A 159 17.42 0.51 4.59
CA PRO A 159 18.70 0.12 5.23
C PRO A 159 19.30 1.18 6.17
N ASN A 160 20.00 0.77 7.24
CA ASN A 160 20.67 1.66 8.19
C ASN A 160 21.85 2.38 7.54
N GLY A 161 21.83 3.72 7.47
CA GLY A 161 22.94 4.53 7.04
C GLY A 161 22.69 6.01 7.31
N GLU A 162 23.76 6.78 7.61
CA GLU A 162 23.67 8.24 7.82
C GLU A 162 23.06 8.98 6.63
N ARG A 163 23.13 8.36 5.47
CA ARG A 163 22.64 8.88 4.18
C ARG A 163 21.10 8.86 4.04
N GLY A 164 20.39 8.12 4.92
CA GLY A 164 18.92 8.03 4.91
C GLY A 164 18.20 9.03 5.83
N LYS A 165 18.90 9.71 6.74
CA LYS A 165 18.28 10.57 7.78
C LYS A 165 17.43 11.71 7.21
N TRP A 166 17.91 12.39 6.17
CA TRP A 166 17.21 13.52 5.56
C TRP A 166 15.98 13.09 4.76
N TYR A 167 16.11 12.03 3.99
CA TYR A 167 15.04 11.45 3.19
C TYR A 167 13.86 11.02 4.06
N THR A 168 14.16 10.30 5.12
CA THR A 168 13.23 9.76 6.12
C THR A 168 12.40 10.84 6.81
N MET A 169 13.02 11.98 7.15
CA MET A 169 12.37 13.05 7.89
C MET A 169 11.30 13.79 7.07
N HIS A 170 11.58 14.03 5.79
CA HIS A 170 10.65 14.75 4.93
C HIS A 170 9.44 13.90 4.52
N LEU A 171 9.64 12.59 4.32
CA LEU A 171 8.56 11.65 4.03
C LEU A 171 7.58 11.51 5.19
N LEU A 172 8.09 11.33 6.39
CA LEU A 172 7.26 11.15 7.59
C LEU A 172 6.51 12.44 7.96
N ARG A 173 7.11 13.60 7.74
CA ARG A 173 6.43 14.90 7.89
C ARG A 173 5.29 15.09 6.90
N ALA A 174 5.44 14.59 5.68
CA ALA A 174 4.41 14.70 4.66
C ALA A 174 3.19 13.81 4.95
N GLU A 175 3.40 12.66 5.59
CA GLU A 175 2.35 11.68 5.88
C GLU A 175 1.70 11.87 7.26
N SER A 176 2.41 12.47 8.22
CA SER A 176 1.89 12.72 9.59
C SER A 176 1.88 14.22 9.89
N PRO A 177 0.86 14.98 9.49
CA PRO A 177 0.76 16.40 9.77
C PRO A 177 0.32 16.64 11.23
N GLY A 178 1.23 16.46 12.19
CA GLY A 178 0.99 16.73 13.62
C GLY A 178 1.91 17.80 14.18
N PRO A 179 1.46 18.62 15.17
CA PRO A 179 2.21 19.78 15.67
C PRO A 179 3.48 19.46 16.46
N ASN A 180 3.76 18.20 16.82
CA ASN A 180 4.82 17.82 17.78
C ASN A 180 5.98 16.98 17.20
N VAL A 181 6.16 16.93 15.89
CA VAL A 181 7.20 16.11 15.22
C VAL A 181 8.64 16.56 15.56
N ASN A 182 8.83 17.79 16.07
CA ASN A 182 10.16 18.36 16.30
C ASN A 182 10.96 17.77 17.48
N LYS A 183 10.33 17.04 18.41
CA LYS A 183 11.00 16.48 19.61
C LYS A 183 11.38 14.99 19.49
N LEU A 184 10.95 14.29 18.43
CA LEU A 184 11.15 12.84 18.24
C LEU A 184 12.28 12.48 17.26
N VAL A 185 13.04 13.45 16.83
CA VAL A 185 13.91 13.43 15.65
C VAL A 185 15.19 12.56 15.70
N PRO A 186 15.77 12.06 16.79
CA PRO A 186 16.97 11.23 16.62
C PRO A 186 16.68 9.80 16.13
N LYS A 187 15.42 9.29 16.21
CA LYS A 187 15.11 7.87 15.94
C LYS A 187 13.80 7.63 15.21
N MET A 188 13.42 8.47 14.24
CA MET A 188 12.14 8.35 13.52
C MET A 188 11.89 6.94 12.96
N ARG A 189 12.95 6.28 12.47
CA ARG A 189 12.88 4.92 11.98
C ARG A 189 12.60 3.90 13.09
N THR A 190 13.19 4.09 14.27
CA THR A 190 12.90 3.25 15.44
C THR A 190 11.45 3.42 15.84
N THR A 191 10.96 4.67 15.86
CA THR A 191 9.54 4.97 16.13
C THR A 191 8.62 4.31 15.09
N ALA A 192 8.93 4.43 13.79
CA ALA A 192 8.15 3.78 12.74
C ALA A 192 8.12 2.25 12.92
N ARG A 193 9.26 1.63 13.26
CA ARG A 193 9.32 0.19 13.54
C ARG A 193 8.48 -0.21 14.75
N ILE A 194 8.56 0.55 15.83
CA ILE A 194 7.77 0.29 17.06
C ILE A 194 6.27 0.38 16.73
N LEU A 195 5.84 1.44 16.04
CA LEU A 195 4.44 1.60 15.63
C LEU A 195 3.99 0.45 14.74
N TYR A 196 4.85 0.01 13.82
CA TYR A 196 4.53 -1.12 12.95
C TYR A 196 4.39 -2.43 13.74
N VAL A 197 5.29 -2.67 14.69
CA VAL A 197 5.20 -3.86 15.58
C VAL A 197 3.90 -3.82 16.40
N ILE A 198 3.56 -2.67 16.98
CA ILE A 198 2.29 -2.50 17.72
C ILE A 198 1.10 -2.80 16.81
N TYR A 199 1.09 -2.26 15.59
CA TYR A 199 0.04 -2.50 14.61
C TYR A 199 -0.11 -3.98 14.24
N MET A 200 1.02 -4.68 14.01
CA MET A 200 1.04 -6.13 13.76
C MET A 200 0.49 -6.92 14.95
N VAL A 201 0.91 -6.57 16.16
CA VAL A 201 0.45 -7.22 17.39
C VAL A 201 -1.05 -7.02 17.58
N LEU A 202 -1.55 -5.79 17.39
CA LEU A 202 -2.99 -5.48 17.50
C LEU A 202 -3.80 -6.25 16.43
N THR A 203 -3.31 -6.29 15.18
CA THR A 203 -3.94 -7.07 14.12
C THR A 203 -4.03 -8.55 14.49
N PHE A 204 -2.93 -9.12 15.01
CA PHE A 204 -2.88 -10.52 15.42
C PHE A 204 -3.79 -10.82 16.60
N ILE A 205 -3.83 -9.97 17.62
CA ILE A 205 -4.74 -10.11 18.77
C ILE A 205 -6.19 -10.06 18.30
N ASN A 206 -6.55 -9.10 17.43
CA ASN A 206 -7.88 -9.03 16.86
C ASN A 206 -8.25 -10.30 16.09
N PHE A 207 -7.35 -10.79 15.23
CA PHE A 207 -7.53 -12.06 14.54
C PHE A 207 -7.81 -13.23 15.50
N LEU A 208 -7.07 -13.34 16.61
CA LEU A 208 -7.30 -14.38 17.62
C LEU A 208 -8.68 -14.24 18.28
N PHE A 209 -9.12 -13.02 18.61
CA PHE A 209 -10.46 -12.82 19.18
C PHE A 209 -11.58 -13.23 18.21
N LEU A 210 -11.41 -12.93 16.93
CA LEU A 210 -12.38 -13.35 15.90
C LEU A 210 -12.44 -14.88 15.77
N LEU A 211 -11.29 -15.57 15.84
CA LEU A 211 -11.26 -17.04 15.86
C LEU A 211 -11.92 -17.63 17.11
N LEU A 212 -11.70 -17.04 18.28
CA LEU A 212 -12.38 -17.43 19.52
C LEU A 212 -13.89 -17.23 19.41
N GLY A 213 -14.34 -16.21 18.65
CA GLY A 213 -15.73 -15.99 18.27
C GLY A 213 -16.27 -16.99 17.25
N LYS A 214 -15.50 -18.04 16.87
CA LYS A 214 -15.86 -19.07 15.87
C LYS A 214 -16.03 -18.54 14.44
N MET A 215 -15.43 -17.39 14.11
CA MET A 215 -15.41 -16.91 12.73
C MET A 215 -14.50 -17.81 11.88
N PRO A 216 -14.86 -18.15 10.62
CA PRO A 216 -13.99 -18.89 9.70
C PRO A 216 -12.64 -18.17 9.54
N VAL A 217 -11.55 -18.93 9.38
CA VAL A 217 -10.18 -18.39 9.36
C VAL A 217 -10.00 -17.30 8.30
N PHE A 218 -10.53 -17.53 7.10
CA PHE A 218 -10.44 -16.56 6.00
C PHE A 218 -11.18 -15.26 6.34
N ASP A 219 -12.39 -15.37 6.85
CA ASP A 219 -13.23 -14.24 7.26
C ASP A 219 -12.55 -13.47 8.39
N ALA A 220 -11.99 -14.19 9.37
CA ALA A 220 -11.27 -13.59 10.49
C ALA A 220 -10.02 -12.80 10.05
N VAL A 221 -9.26 -13.28 9.05
CA VAL A 221 -8.11 -12.57 8.49
C VAL A 221 -8.56 -11.30 7.79
N CYS A 222 -9.54 -11.37 6.90
CA CYS A 222 -10.03 -10.21 6.15
C CYS A 222 -10.65 -9.16 7.08
N THR A 223 -11.45 -9.59 8.07
CA THR A 223 -12.04 -8.69 9.07
C THR A 223 -10.96 -8.06 9.97
N ALA A 224 -9.94 -8.83 10.38
CA ALA A 224 -8.83 -8.29 11.16
C ALA A 224 -8.07 -7.19 10.41
N PHE A 225 -7.89 -7.33 9.10
CA PHE A 225 -7.27 -6.30 8.26
C PHE A 225 -8.14 -5.03 8.19
N GLY A 226 -9.44 -5.17 7.95
CA GLY A 226 -10.37 -4.06 7.91
C GLY A 226 -10.46 -3.32 9.23
N THR A 227 -10.51 -4.05 10.34
CA THR A 227 -10.57 -3.48 11.69
C THR A 227 -9.27 -2.76 12.06
N ALA A 228 -8.11 -3.41 11.87
CA ALA A 228 -6.81 -2.79 12.18
C ALA A 228 -6.55 -1.56 11.33
N GLY A 229 -6.92 -1.60 10.05
CA GLY A 229 -6.83 -0.47 9.12
C GLY A 229 -7.88 0.62 9.37
N THR A 230 -8.84 0.41 10.29
CA THR A 230 -9.98 1.32 10.54
C THR A 230 -10.82 1.61 9.28
N GLY A 231 -10.82 0.68 8.32
CA GLY A 231 -11.41 0.88 7.00
C GLY A 231 -12.89 0.56 6.91
N GLY A 232 -13.33 -0.57 7.46
CA GLY A 232 -14.74 -0.95 7.52
C GLY A 232 -15.29 -1.72 6.31
N PHE A 233 -14.46 -2.17 5.37
CA PHE A 233 -14.94 -3.09 4.34
C PHE A 233 -15.46 -4.38 4.96
N GLY A 234 -16.75 -4.66 4.76
CA GLY A 234 -17.37 -5.94 5.08
C GLY A 234 -16.94 -7.02 4.08
N ILE A 235 -16.99 -8.28 4.55
CA ILE A 235 -16.77 -9.47 3.75
C ILE A 235 -18.07 -10.20 3.43
N ARG A 236 -19.18 -9.76 4.06
CA ARG A 236 -20.53 -10.24 3.86
C ARG A 236 -21.46 -9.07 3.56
N ASN A 237 -22.57 -9.38 2.91
CA ASN A 237 -23.56 -8.36 2.53
C ASN A 237 -24.32 -7.80 3.74
N ASP A 238 -24.30 -8.51 4.86
CA ASP A 238 -24.96 -8.17 6.13
C ASP A 238 -23.98 -7.68 7.22
N SER A 239 -22.74 -7.37 6.86
CA SER A 239 -21.73 -6.92 7.83
C SER A 239 -21.82 -5.45 8.18
#